data_c57f933265ec26281438ccd45a1d8330
#
_entry.id   c57f933265ec26281438ccd45a1d8330
#
_cell.length_a   1.000
_cell.length_b   1.000
_cell.length_c   1.000
_cell.angle_alpha   90.00
_cell.angle_beta   90.00
_cell.angle_gamma   90.00
#
_symmetry.space_group_name_H-M   'P 1'
#
loop_
_entity.id
_entity.type
_entity.pdbx_description
1 polymer ?
#
loop_
_entity_poly.entity_id
_entity_poly.type
_entity_poly.pdbx_seq_one_letter_code
_entity_poly.pdbx_strand_id
1 'polypeptide(L)'
;VRVYVVMLIAYIAILMVIVYAITGDWRSTEGLIMGLVFGCISLCLGFCGLGLAEVVSCVFMYPVPSISRPFSSPQGRVGAQMLFPFLHMFGMILLLLPTGIVALALGLTGNWELYWLLAPVSLVNGIAALAIGTWLGGKLLEARMPRILATLDSFASLQQ
;
A
#
# COMPACT_ATOMS: atom_id res chain seq x y z
N VAL A 1 11.76 -0.32 -3.10
CA VAL A 1 10.88 -1.24 -2.35
C VAL A 1 11.49 -1.65 -1.01
N ARG A 2 12.67 -2.28 -0.95
CA ARG A 2 13.27 -2.82 0.31
C ARG A 2 13.32 -1.79 1.44
N VAL A 3 13.75 -0.57 1.17
CA VAL A 3 13.83 0.50 2.18
C VAL A 3 12.45 0.85 2.73
N TYR A 4 11.45 1.00 1.86
CA TYR A 4 10.08 1.31 2.28
C TYR A 4 9.45 0.19 3.10
N VAL A 5 9.72 -1.07 2.76
CA VAL A 5 9.25 -2.23 3.55
C VAL A 5 9.85 -2.20 4.96
N VAL A 6 11.16 -1.97 5.08
CA VAL A 6 11.83 -1.88 6.39
C VAL A 6 11.27 -0.72 7.20
N MET A 7 11.11 0.46 6.59
CA MET A 7 10.52 1.63 7.26
C MET A 7 9.09 1.38 7.71
N LEU A 8 8.27 0.72 6.90
CA LEU A 8 6.90 0.37 7.23
C LEU A 8 6.84 -0.58 8.43
N ILE A 9 7.65 -1.64 8.43
CA ILE A 9 7.72 -2.59 9.55
C ILE A 9 8.16 -1.87 10.84
N ALA A 10 9.21 -1.05 10.76
CA ALA A 10 9.68 -0.28 11.91
C ALA A 10 8.61 0.68 12.43
N TYR A 11 7.92 1.38 11.55
CA TYR A 11 6.83 2.29 11.91
C TYR A 11 5.69 1.58 12.63
N ILE A 12 5.23 0.44 12.09
CA ILE A 12 4.14 -0.34 12.70
C ILE A 12 4.60 -0.92 14.04
N ALA A 13 5.84 -1.41 14.16
CA ALA A 13 6.38 -1.90 15.42
C ALA A 13 6.39 -0.79 16.49
N ILE A 14 6.84 0.42 16.15
CA ILE A 14 6.83 1.56 17.07
C ILE A 14 5.39 1.91 17.48
N LEU A 15 4.46 1.98 16.53
CA LEU A 15 3.04 2.23 16.83
C LEU A 15 2.47 1.19 17.78
N MET A 16 2.76 -0.09 17.55
CA MET A 16 2.31 -1.19 18.42
C MET A 16 2.85 -1.03 19.85
N VAL A 17 4.12 -0.69 19.99
CA VAL A 17 4.71 -0.43 21.32
C VAL A 17 4.00 0.74 22.02
N ILE A 18 3.73 1.82 21.30
CA ILE A 18 3.01 2.99 21.85
C ILE A 18 1.59 2.61 22.27
N VAL A 19 0.86 1.89 21.42
CA VAL A 19 -0.51 1.45 21.72
C VAL A 19 -0.52 0.56 22.97
N TYR A 20 0.33 -0.44 23.03
CA TYR A 20 0.44 -1.31 24.20
C TYR A 20 0.82 -0.55 25.48
N ALA A 21 1.71 0.45 25.38
CA ALA A 21 2.10 1.25 26.52
C ALA A 21 0.94 2.11 27.06
N ILE A 22 0.07 2.60 26.18
CA ILE A 22 -1.08 3.45 26.53
C ILE A 22 -2.24 2.61 27.06
N THR A 23 -2.59 1.51 26.36
CA THR A 23 -3.76 0.68 26.71
C THR A 23 -3.51 -0.23 27.90
N GLY A 24 -2.26 -0.62 28.13
CA GLY A 24 -1.89 -1.59 29.15
C GLY A 24 -2.25 -3.05 28.79
N ASP A 25 -2.69 -3.30 27.54
CA ASP A 25 -3.11 -4.61 27.04
C ASP A 25 -1.99 -5.65 27.02
N TRP A 26 -0.74 -5.21 27.09
CA TRP A 26 0.42 -6.11 27.23
C TRP A 26 0.39 -6.98 28.48
N ARG A 27 -0.49 -6.68 29.46
CA ARG A 27 -0.66 -7.44 30.69
C ARG A 27 -1.59 -8.65 30.55
N SER A 28 -2.35 -8.74 29.48
CA SER A 28 -3.28 -9.84 29.21
C SER A 28 -2.89 -10.60 27.94
N THR A 29 -3.07 -11.91 27.94
CA THR A 29 -2.82 -12.74 26.75
C THR A 29 -3.75 -12.35 25.61
N GLU A 30 -5.01 -12.05 25.92
CA GLU A 30 -5.99 -11.60 24.91
C GLU A 30 -5.58 -10.26 24.27
N GLY A 31 -5.14 -9.30 25.08
CA GLY A 31 -4.65 -8.02 24.58
C GLY A 31 -3.42 -8.18 23.68
N LEU A 32 -2.47 -9.07 24.05
CA LEU A 32 -1.32 -9.37 23.20
C LEU A 32 -1.72 -9.98 21.86
N ILE A 33 -2.66 -10.94 21.85
CA ILE A 33 -3.14 -11.58 20.62
C ILE A 33 -3.89 -10.55 19.76
N MET A 34 -4.77 -9.75 20.36
CA MET A 34 -5.52 -8.72 19.65
C MET A 34 -4.57 -7.70 18.99
N GLY A 35 -3.59 -7.21 19.72
CA GLY A 35 -2.58 -6.31 19.17
C GLY A 35 -1.77 -6.94 18.04
N LEU A 36 -1.36 -8.22 18.17
CA LEU A 36 -0.69 -8.95 17.09
C LEU A 36 -1.56 -9.00 15.83
N VAL A 37 -2.85 -9.29 15.97
CA VAL A 37 -3.80 -9.31 14.85
C VAL A 37 -3.90 -7.93 14.18
N PHE A 38 -4.05 -6.86 14.96
CA PHE A 38 -4.07 -5.50 14.42
C PHE A 38 -2.76 -5.12 13.74
N GLY A 39 -1.62 -5.49 14.30
CA GLY A 39 -0.31 -5.30 13.70
C GLY A 39 -0.18 -5.99 12.35
N CYS A 40 -0.61 -7.26 12.26
CA CYS A 40 -0.60 -8.02 11.00
C CYS A 40 -1.55 -7.44 9.95
N ILE A 41 -2.74 -6.99 10.34
CA ILE A 41 -3.69 -6.31 9.44
C ILE A 41 -3.09 -4.99 8.94
N SER A 42 -2.46 -4.22 9.81
CA SER A 42 -1.80 -2.97 9.44
C SER A 42 -0.63 -3.18 8.47
N LEU A 43 0.17 -4.24 8.69
CA LEU A 43 1.22 -4.67 7.75
C LEU A 43 0.63 -5.08 6.40
N CYS A 44 -0.46 -5.85 6.40
CA CYS A 44 -1.17 -6.24 5.19
C CYS A 44 -1.61 -5.01 4.40
N LEU A 45 -2.23 -4.04 5.05
CA LEU A 45 -2.67 -2.80 4.43
C LEU A 45 -1.48 -2.04 3.80
N GLY A 46 -0.38 -1.91 4.54
CA GLY A 46 0.82 -1.26 4.04
C GLY A 46 1.46 -2.00 2.86
N PHE A 47 1.55 -3.32 2.92
CA PHE A 47 2.12 -4.14 1.83
C PHE A 47 1.25 -4.11 0.58
N CYS A 48 -0.08 -4.17 0.72
CA CYS A 48 -1.00 -3.98 -0.40
C CYS A 48 -0.83 -2.59 -1.04
N GLY A 49 -0.71 -1.55 -0.21
CA GLY A 49 -0.48 -0.18 -0.67
C GLY A 49 0.84 -0.03 -1.43
N LEU A 50 1.94 -0.57 -0.89
CA LEU A 50 3.23 -0.56 -1.56
C LEU A 50 3.21 -1.34 -2.88
N GLY A 51 2.64 -2.54 -2.90
CA GLY A 51 2.52 -3.35 -4.11
C GLY A 51 1.70 -2.66 -5.19
N LEU A 52 0.58 -2.04 -4.82
CA LEU A 52 -0.25 -1.27 -5.74
C LEU A 52 0.47 -0.02 -6.24
N ALA A 53 1.18 0.70 -5.37
CA ALA A 53 1.93 1.89 -5.74
C ALA A 53 3.02 1.59 -6.78
N GLU A 54 3.71 0.45 -6.70
CA GLU A 54 4.70 0.02 -7.69
C GLU A 54 4.07 -0.14 -9.08
N VAL A 55 2.91 -0.78 -9.18
CA VAL A 55 2.19 -0.96 -10.45
C VAL A 55 1.70 0.38 -10.99
N VAL A 56 1.08 1.16 -10.13
CA VAL A 56 0.43 2.43 -10.52
C VAL A 56 1.48 3.48 -10.93
N SER A 57 2.62 3.55 -10.26
CA SER A 57 3.72 4.47 -10.62
C SER A 57 4.27 4.21 -12.02
N CYS A 58 4.26 2.95 -12.47
CA CYS A 58 4.66 2.60 -13.84
C CYS A 58 3.62 2.93 -14.89
N VAL A 59 2.33 3.02 -14.50
CA VAL A 59 1.22 3.32 -15.42
C VAL A 59 0.99 4.83 -15.56
N PHE A 60 1.05 5.56 -14.46
CA PHE A 60 0.75 6.98 -14.39
C PHE A 60 2.03 7.76 -14.06
N MET A 61 2.64 8.35 -15.08
CA MET A 61 3.77 9.25 -14.89
C MET A 61 3.27 10.69 -14.88
N TYR A 62 3.60 11.40 -13.81
CA TYR A 62 3.28 12.81 -13.66
C TYR A 62 4.56 13.65 -13.76
N PRO A 63 4.58 14.69 -14.59
CA PRO A 63 5.66 15.66 -14.53
C PRO A 63 5.61 16.38 -13.18
N VAL A 64 6.71 16.35 -12.47
CA VAL A 64 6.88 17.12 -11.24
C VAL A 64 7.02 18.59 -11.64
N PRO A 65 6.27 19.53 -11.03
CA PRO A 65 6.45 20.96 -11.29
C PRO A 65 7.91 21.37 -11.05
N SER A 66 8.48 22.16 -11.95
CA SER A 66 9.84 22.66 -11.75
C SER A 66 9.89 23.61 -10.56
N ILE A 67 11.02 23.65 -9.85
CA ILE A 67 11.23 24.55 -8.70
C ILE A 67 11.02 26.03 -9.12
N SER A 68 11.30 26.34 -10.39
CA SER A 68 11.12 27.68 -10.98
C SER A 68 9.66 28.05 -11.25
N ARG A 69 8.75 27.07 -11.37
CA ARG A 69 7.32 27.29 -11.63
C ARG A 69 6.45 26.32 -10.82
N PRO A 70 6.40 26.47 -9.48
CA PRO A 70 5.73 25.51 -8.61
C PRO A 70 4.20 25.45 -8.80
N PHE A 71 3.60 26.47 -9.40
CA PHE A 71 2.13 26.54 -9.66
C PHE A 71 1.73 26.29 -11.11
N SER A 72 2.68 25.94 -11.99
CA SER A 72 2.33 25.54 -13.36
C SER A 72 1.81 24.10 -13.35
N SER A 73 0.50 23.92 -13.21
CA SER A 73 -0.12 22.63 -13.49
C SER A 73 -0.05 22.39 -15.01
N PRO A 74 0.48 21.24 -15.47
CA PRO A 74 0.43 20.89 -16.88
C PRO A 74 -1.04 20.83 -17.31
N GLN A 75 -1.46 21.76 -18.14
CA GLN A 75 -2.81 21.83 -18.68
C GLN A 75 -3.13 20.50 -19.38
N GLY A 76 -4.23 19.85 -19.01
CA GLY A 76 -4.79 18.67 -19.69
C GLY A 76 -4.80 17.35 -18.91
N ARG A 77 -4.27 17.28 -17.68
CA ARG A 77 -4.25 16.03 -16.90
C ARG A 77 -4.98 16.08 -15.55
N VAL A 78 -5.74 17.13 -15.27
CA VAL A 78 -6.50 17.28 -14.02
C VAL A 78 -7.45 16.09 -13.79
N GLY A 79 -8.10 15.59 -14.84
CA GLY A 79 -8.99 14.44 -14.75
C GLY A 79 -8.27 13.15 -14.34
N ALA A 80 -7.07 12.91 -14.85
CA ALA A 80 -6.28 11.73 -14.49
C ALA A 80 -5.79 11.80 -13.02
N GLN A 81 -5.43 13.00 -12.55
CA GLN A 81 -5.02 13.21 -11.16
C GLN A 81 -6.18 13.00 -10.19
N MET A 82 -7.40 13.38 -10.56
CA MET A 82 -8.59 13.12 -9.74
C MET A 82 -8.99 11.65 -9.74
N LEU A 83 -8.79 10.93 -10.84
CA LEU A 83 -9.15 9.51 -10.95
C LEU A 83 -8.19 8.60 -10.15
N PHE A 84 -6.95 9.03 -9.99
CA PHE A 84 -5.90 8.25 -9.32
C PHE A 84 -6.24 7.82 -7.88
N PRO A 85 -6.70 8.70 -6.96
CA PRO A 85 -7.06 8.30 -5.61
C PRO A 85 -8.18 7.26 -5.59
N PHE A 86 -9.17 7.40 -6.48
CA PHE A 86 -10.26 6.43 -6.60
C PHE A 86 -9.76 5.06 -7.07
N LEU A 87 -8.91 5.04 -8.10
CA LEU A 87 -8.32 3.82 -8.62
C LEU A 87 -7.48 3.12 -7.54
N HIS A 88 -6.71 3.89 -6.78
CA HIS A 88 -5.92 3.39 -5.66
C HIS A 88 -6.82 2.83 -4.55
N MET A 89 -7.87 3.54 -4.18
CA MET A 89 -8.84 3.09 -3.17
C MET A 89 -9.53 1.79 -3.59
N PHE A 90 -10.04 1.70 -4.82
CA PHE A 90 -10.65 0.47 -5.32
C PHE A 90 -9.66 -0.69 -5.41
N GLY A 91 -8.44 -0.43 -5.86
CA GLY A 91 -7.36 -1.42 -5.89
C GLY A 91 -7.04 -1.95 -4.49
N MET A 92 -6.99 -1.07 -3.48
CA MET A 92 -6.77 -1.47 -2.08
C MET A 92 -7.91 -2.33 -1.56
N ILE A 93 -9.17 -1.97 -1.82
CA ILE A 93 -10.34 -2.78 -1.42
C ILE A 93 -10.23 -4.18 -2.04
N LEU A 94 -9.91 -4.27 -3.34
CA LEU A 94 -9.77 -5.55 -4.04
C LEU A 94 -8.64 -6.42 -3.45
N LEU A 95 -7.49 -5.82 -3.13
CA LEU A 95 -6.36 -6.54 -2.54
C LEU A 95 -6.62 -6.99 -1.10
N LEU A 96 -7.47 -6.29 -0.36
CA LEU A 96 -7.85 -6.64 1.00
C LEU A 96 -9.01 -7.66 1.07
N LEU A 97 -9.67 -7.95 -0.05
CA LEU A 97 -10.81 -8.88 -0.08
C LEU A 97 -10.54 -10.23 0.60
N PRO A 98 -9.40 -10.92 0.38
CA PRO A 98 -9.18 -12.21 1.03
C PRO A 98 -9.21 -12.13 2.55
N THR A 99 -8.56 -11.11 3.12
CA THR A 99 -8.59 -10.87 4.58
C THR A 99 -9.99 -10.46 5.05
N GLY A 100 -10.67 -9.61 4.28
CA GLY A 100 -12.02 -9.15 4.56
C GLY A 100 -13.06 -10.28 4.54
N ILE A 101 -12.95 -11.22 3.60
CA ILE A 101 -13.84 -12.40 3.51
C ILE A 101 -13.69 -13.27 4.75
N VAL A 102 -12.46 -13.52 5.22
CA VAL A 102 -12.23 -14.30 6.44
C VAL A 102 -12.81 -13.57 7.66
N ALA A 103 -12.58 -12.27 7.79
CA ALA A 103 -13.14 -11.48 8.88
C ALA A 103 -14.68 -11.51 8.87
N LEU A 104 -15.29 -11.38 7.69
CA LEU A 104 -16.73 -11.44 7.51
C LEU A 104 -17.29 -12.84 7.86
N ALA A 105 -16.61 -13.90 7.44
CA ALA A 105 -17.01 -15.27 7.74
C ALA A 105 -16.99 -15.54 9.26
N LEU A 106 -15.94 -15.09 9.96
CA LEU A 106 -15.86 -15.21 11.42
C LEU A 106 -17.00 -14.42 12.10
N GLY A 107 -17.31 -13.23 11.60
CA GLY A 107 -18.41 -12.42 12.10
C GLY A 107 -19.78 -13.06 11.90
N LEU A 108 -20.08 -13.58 10.72
CA LEU A 108 -21.37 -14.19 10.38
C LEU A 108 -21.58 -15.55 11.07
N THR A 109 -20.52 -16.31 11.30
CA THR A 109 -20.61 -17.61 12.01
C THR A 109 -20.60 -17.46 13.52
N GLY A 110 -20.35 -16.29 14.06
CA GLY A 110 -20.25 -16.03 15.49
C GLY A 110 -18.98 -16.62 16.15
N ASN A 111 -18.06 -17.18 15.38
CA ASN A 111 -16.85 -17.82 15.86
C ASN A 111 -15.71 -16.82 16.15
N TRP A 112 -16.01 -15.79 16.93
CA TRP A 112 -15.03 -14.76 17.27
C TRP A 112 -13.81 -15.28 18.04
N GLU A 113 -13.90 -16.43 18.68
CA GLU A 113 -12.77 -17.08 19.36
C GLU A 113 -11.60 -17.37 18.40
N LEU A 114 -11.91 -17.48 17.10
CA LEU A 114 -10.92 -17.74 16.04
C LEU A 114 -10.35 -16.47 15.40
N TYR A 115 -10.58 -15.28 15.98
CA TYR A 115 -10.10 -14.00 15.41
C TYR A 115 -8.57 -13.95 15.19
N TRP A 116 -7.81 -14.73 15.96
CA TRP A 116 -6.35 -14.86 15.80
C TRP A 116 -5.93 -15.39 14.41
N LEU A 117 -6.83 -16.11 13.70
CA LEU A 117 -6.58 -16.56 12.32
C LEU A 117 -6.41 -15.38 11.34
N LEU A 118 -6.94 -14.22 11.67
CA LEU A 118 -6.73 -13.03 10.86
C LEU A 118 -5.27 -12.61 10.79
N ALA A 119 -4.44 -12.91 11.80
CA ALA A 119 -3.03 -12.57 11.78
C ALA A 119 -2.27 -13.29 10.65
N PRO A 120 -2.24 -14.64 10.58
CA PRO A 120 -1.55 -15.31 9.48
C PRO A 120 -2.19 -15.05 8.11
N VAL A 121 -3.51 -14.97 8.02
CA VAL A 121 -4.20 -14.69 6.76
C VAL A 121 -3.84 -13.32 6.21
N SER A 122 -3.89 -12.28 7.04
CA SER A 122 -3.53 -10.92 6.62
C SER A 122 -2.06 -10.82 6.23
N LEU A 123 -1.17 -11.46 6.98
CA LEU A 123 0.26 -11.43 6.69
C LEU A 123 0.57 -12.10 5.34
N VAL A 124 0.01 -13.29 5.08
CA VAL A 124 0.17 -13.99 3.80
C VAL A 124 -0.41 -13.18 2.65
N ASN A 125 -1.60 -12.61 2.83
CA ASN A 125 -2.25 -11.77 1.83
C ASN A 125 -1.40 -10.53 1.49
N GLY A 126 -0.90 -9.83 2.51
CA GLY A 126 -0.06 -8.64 2.31
C GLY A 126 1.25 -8.96 1.60
N ILE A 127 1.95 -10.03 2.00
CA ILE A 127 3.19 -10.48 1.36
C ILE A 127 2.93 -10.87 -0.10
N ALA A 128 1.86 -11.61 -0.37
CA ALA A 128 1.48 -12.00 -1.73
C ALA A 128 1.18 -10.77 -2.60
N ALA A 129 0.42 -9.81 -2.09
CA ALA A 129 0.12 -8.56 -2.79
C ALA A 129 1.38 -7.74 -3.09
N LEU A 130 2.30 -7.63 -2.13
CA LEU A 130 3.58 -6.96 -2.34
C LEU A 130 4.44 -7.67 -3.39
N ALA A 131 4.56 -9.01 -3.31
CA ALA A 131 5.35 -9.80 -4.25
C ALA A 131 4.80 -9.71 -5.68
N ILE A 132 3.48 -9.84 -5.85
CA ILE A 132 2.82 -9.70 -7.14
C ILE A 132 2.96 -8.27 -7.66
N GLY A 133 2.74 -7.27 -6.82
CA GLY A 133 2.85 -5.86 -7.18
C GLY A 133 4.25 -5.47 -7.65
N THR A 134 5.30 -5.90 -6.94
CA THR A 134 6.69 -5.63 -7.33
C THR A 134 7.08 -6.37 -8.62
N TRP A 135 6.62 -7.61 -8.79
CA TRP A 135 6.87 -8.37 -10.02
C TRP A 135 6.17 -7.75 -11.23
N LEU A 136 4.89 -7.39 -11.10
CA LEU A 136 4.13 -6.70 -12.15
C LEU A 136 4.70 -5.32 -12.45
N GLY A 137 5.03 -4.54 -11.42
CA GLY A 137 5.64 -3.22 -11.55
C GLY A 137 6.97 -3.29 -12.31
N GLY A 138 7.83 -4.27 -11.99
CA GLY A 138 9.08 -4.51 -12.70
C GLY A 138 8.87 -4.81 -14.19
N LYS A 139 7.95 -5.74 -14.53
CA LYS A 139 7.62 -6.06 -15.92
C LYS A 139 7.02 -4.88 -16.69
N LEU A 140 6.14 -4.12 -16.03
CA LEU A 140 5.55 -2.92 -16.65
C LEU A 140 6.60 -1.84 -16.88
N LEU A 141 7.54 -1.68 -15.96
CA LEU A 141 8.65 -0.74 -16.12
C LEU A 141 9.53 -1.11 -17.31
N GLU A 142 9.94 -2.38 -17.41
CA GLU A 142 10.74 -2.85 -18.55
C GLU A 142 10.02 -2.63 -19.88
N ALA A 143 8.74 -2.98 -19.98
CA ALA A 143 7.95 -2.84 -21.19
C ALA A 143 7.72 -1.37 -21.60
N ARG A 144 7.72 -0.44 -20.63
CA ARG A 144 7.43 0.99 -20.86
C ARG A 144 8.68 1.87 -20.85
N MET A 145 9.85 1.34 -20.54
CA MET A 145 11.10 2.08 -20.44
C MET A 145 11.34 3.01 -21.66
N PRO A 146 11.18 2.57 -22.93
CA PRO A 146 11.37 3.44 -24.09
C PRO A 146 10.43 4.65 -24.10
N ARG A 147 9.16 4.46 -23.73
CA ARG A 147 8.19 5.57 -23.64
C ARG A 147 8.49 6.52 -22.49
N ILE A 148 8.96 5.98 -21.38
CA ILE A 148 9.36 6.76 -20.20
C ILE A 148 10.49 7.70 -20.57
N LEU A 149 11.54 7.19 -21.21
CA LEU A 149 12.68 7.97 -21.66
C LEU A 149 12.27 9.06 -22.66
N ALA A 150 11.47 8.72 -23.66
CA ALA A 150 10.97 9.69 -24.64
C ALA A 150 10.12 10.80 -23.98
N THR A 151 9.35 10.47 -22.95
CA THR A 151 8.56 11.46 -22.21
C THR A 151 9.46 12.38 -21.37
N LEU A 152 10.50 11.83 -20.73
CA LEU A 152 11.46 12.62 -19.95
C LEU A 152 12.26 13.57 -20.85
N ASP A 153 12.69 13.11 -22.02
CA ASP A 153 13.38 13.96 -23.02
C ASP A 153 12.49 15.11 -23.49
N SER A 154 11.17 14.86 -23.70
CA SER A 154 10.24 15.92 -24.06
C SER A 154 10.06 16.96 -22.94
N PHE A 155 10.16 16.56 -21.68
CA PHE A 155 10.10 17.51 -20.56
C PHE A 155 11.39 18.33 -20.43
N ALA A 156 12.55 17.73 -20.68
CA ALA A 156 13.83 18.43 -20.69
C ALA A 156 13.87 19.51 -21.80
N SER A 157 13.29 19.25 -22.98
CA SER A 157 13.19 20.21 -24.08
C SER A 157 12.25 21.39 -23.83
N LEU A 158 11.29 21.25 -22.91
CA LEU A 158 10.36 22.32 -22.51
C LEU A 158 10.95 23.26 -21.44
N GLN A 159 12.11 22.93 -20.89
CA GLN A 159 12.80 23.73 -19.85
C GLN A 159 13.89 24.65 -20.43
N GLN A 160 14.21 24.50 -21.74
CA GLN A 160 15.10 25.40 -22.49
C GLN A 160 14.30 26.52 -23.11
#